data_3176e8ea4c504e8ace7f3d5db306d9d9
#
_entry.id   3176e8ea4c504e8ace7f3d5db306d9d9
#
_cell.length_a   1.000
_cell.length_b   1.000
_cell.length_c   1.000
_cell.angle_alpha   90.00
_cell.angle_beta   90.00
_cell.angle_gamma   90.00
#
_symmetry.space_group_name_H-M   'P 1'
#
loop_
_entity.id
_entity.type
_entity.pdbx_description
1 polymer ?
#
loop_
_entity_poly.entity_id
_entity_poly.type
_entity_poly.pdbx_seq_one_letter_code
_entity_poly.pdbx_strand_id
1 'polypeptide(L)'
;ELSEVNKRRAAYKQGLPPLIFQNIYVTGVNESQKKYIESQLHRDINHEFSMEEFKRAYFKMLTYSKIKEILPHAVYNRKEKKFDLYLDVKMKEEITVGFGGNISSYQANQLFLGLGYQYLRRYAADVNANFQVGNSFSGVMLNGRIYLQTRIPTYLNWQGVFSDKKYSESQSLFYEDVLPAFIHQKELYTKVKLGFPFLNRAKAEIGFAYGRLNDYYFQTSNMTFPNATTDHSRYDLFAGSLS
;
A
#
# COMPACT_ATOMS: atom_id res chain seq x y z
N GLU A 1 -32.74 -25.71 -28.62
CA GLU A 1 -32.61 -25.96 -27.17
C GLU A 1 -32.00 -24.77 -26.42
N LEU A 2 -30.78 -24.29 -26.78
CA LEU A 2 -30.15 -23.13 -26.13
C LEU A 2 -30.95 -21.83 -26.23
N SER A 3 -31.65 -21.58 -27.35
CA SER A 3 -32.47 -20.39 -27.53
C SER A 3 -33.73 -20.40 -26.65
N GLU A 4 -34.30 -21.59 -26.42
CA GLU A 4 -35.48 -21.76 -25.59
C GLU A 4 -35.16 -21.65 -24.09
N VAL A 5 -33.99 -22.18 -23.67
CA VAL A 5 -33.46 -21.99 -22.31
C VAL A 5 -33.17 -20.51 -22.04
N ASN A 6 -32.60 -19.79 -23.02
CA ASN A 6 -32.35 -18.36 -22.87
C ASN A 6 -33.64 -17.53 -22.81
N LYS A 7 -34.68 -17.90 -23.59
CA LYS A 7 -36.03 -17.27 -23.49
C LYS A 7 -36.66 -17.48 -22.13
N ARG A 8 -36.63 -18.73 -21.59
CA ARG A 8 -37.14 -19.04 -20.25
C ARG A 8 -36.38 -18.28 -19.14
N ARG A 9 -35.04 -18.17 -19.27
CA ARG A 9 -34.21 -17.36 -18.35
C ARG A 9 -34.55 -15.88 -18.42
N ALA A 10 -34.77 -15.33 -19.62
CA ALA A 10 -35.18 -13.94 -19.78
C ALA A 10 -36.55 -13.66 -19.19
N ALA A 11 -37.54 -14.53 -19.44
CA ALA A 11 -38.89 -14.42 -18.85
C ALA A 11 -38.86 -14.51 -17.32
N TYR A 12 -38.06 -15.44 -16.77
CA TYR A 12 -37.87 -15.56 -15.32
C TYR A 12 -37.24 -14.30 -14.71
N LYS A 13 -36.24 -13.74 -15.35
CA LYS A 13 -35.58 -12.49 -14.91
C LYS A 13 -36.53 -11.29 -14.93
N GLN A 14 -37.44 -11.21 -15.90
CA GLN A 14 -38.42 -10.13 -15.99
C GLN A 14 -39.47 -10.19 -14.88
N GLY A 15 -39.78 -11.40 -14.32
CA GLY A 15 -40.69 -11.59 -13.20
C GLY A 15 -40.09 -11.40 -11.82
N LEU A 16 -38.75 -11.18 -11.72
CA LEU A 16 -38.10 -10.97 -10.44
C LEU A 16 -38.30 -9.52 -9.96
N PRO A 17 -38.55 -9.30 -8.66
CA PRO A 17 -38.60 -7.94 -8.12
C PRO A 17 -37.23 -7.25 -8.32
N PRO A 18 -37.22 -5.93 -8.60
CA PRO A 18 -35.99 -5.20 -8.72
C PRO A 18 -35.17 -5.30 -7.43
N LEU A 19 -33.85 -5.48 -7.55
CA LEU A 19 -32.94 -5.56 -6.41
C LEU A 19 -32.73 -4.15 -5.84
N ILE A 20 -33.67 -3.73 -5.00
CA ILE A 20 -33.62 -2.50 -4.22
C ILE A 20 -33.35 -2.88 -2.79
N PHE A 21 -32.29 -2.32 -2.22
CA PHE A 21 -31.86 -2.56 -0.84
C PHE A 21 -32.36 -1.46 0.07
N GLN A 22 -32.84 -1.83 1.26
CA GLN A 22 -33.33 -0.90 2.26
C GLN A 22 -32.43 -0.86 3.49
N ASN A 23 -32.14 -2.01 4.07
CA ASN A 23 -31.33 -2.13 5.27
C ASN A 23 -30.01 -2.82 4.95
N ILE A 24 -28.94 -2.39 5.64
CA ILE A 24 -27.62 -3.01 5.57
C ILE A 24 -27.23 -3.51 6.95
N TYR A 25 -26.88 -4.77 7.02
CA TYR A 25 -26.38 -5.41 8.23
C TYR A 25 -24.94 -5.86 8.01
N VAL A 26 -24.02 -5.29 8.78
CA VAL A 26 -22.59 -5.59 8.68
C VAL A 26 -22.18 -6.42 9.88
N THR A 27 -21.56 -7.58 9.63
CA THR A 27 -21.04 -8.51 10.64
C THR A 27 -19.55 -8.78 10.43
N GLY A 28 -18.86 -9.35 11.44
CA GLY A 28 -17.44 -9.71 11.36
C GLY A 28 -16.47 -8.56 11.64
N VAL A 29 -16.97 -7.39 12.07
CA VAL A 29 -16.19 -6.17 12.30
C VAL A 29 -16.58 -5.47 13.59
N ASN A 30 -15.71 -4.61 14.12
CA ASN A 30 -16.05 -3.78 15.28
C ASN A 30 -16.98 -2.60 14.91
N GLU A 31 -17.60 -1.95 15.90
CA GLU A 31 -18.57 -0.86 15.68
C GLU A 31 -18.02 0.31 14.86
N SER A 32 -16.75 0.65 15.03
CA SER A 32 -16.12 1.75 14.28
C SER A 32 -15.90 1.38 12.82
N GLN A 33 -15.49 0.14 12.55
CA GLN A 33 -15.31 -0.41 11.21
C GLN A 33 -16.67 -0.58 10.51
N LYS A 34 -17.69 -1.01 11.27
CA LYS A 34 -19.07 -1.12 10.79
C LYS A 34 -19.57 0.24 10.28
N LYS A 35 -19.47 1.28 11.10
CA LYS A 35 -19.84 2.65 10.69
C LYS A 35 -19.08 3.12 9.45
N TYR A 36 -17.79 2.77 9.33
CA TYR A 36 -17.02 3.09 8.15
C TYR A 36 -17.55 2.38 6.90
N ILE A 37 -17.84 1.09 6.98
CA ILE A 37 -18.38 0.28 5.87
C ILE A 37 -19.76 0.80 5.47
N GLU A 38 -20.63 1.04 6.43
CA GLU A 38 -21.95 1.63 6.21
C GLU A 38 -21.85 2.98 5.51
N SER A 39 -20.94 3.86 5.92
CA SER A 39 -20.71 5.17 5.29
C SER A 39 -20.24 5.09 3.82
N GLN A 40 -19.62 3.99 3.42
CA GLN A 40 -19.23 3.77 2.01
C GLN A 40 -20.39 3.32 1.14
N LEU A 41 -21.40 2.69 1.75
CA LEU A 41 -22.59 2.17 1.08
C LEU A 41 -23.74 3.18 1.07
N HIS A 42 -23.95 3.87 2.18
CA HIS A 42 -24.97 4.89 2.33
C HIS A 42 -24.35 6.29 2.49
N ARG A 43 -24.63 7.18 1.55
CA ARG A 43 -24.39 8.62 1.74
C ARG A 43 -25.55 9.30 2.49
N ASP A 44 -26.76 8.76 2.38
CA ASP A 44 -27.96 9.24 3.07
C ASP A 44 -28.68 8.09 3.74
N ILE A 45 -28.96 8.25 5.04
CA ILE A 45 -29.50 7.21 5.95
C ILE A 45 -30.88 6.70 5.54
N ASN A 46 -31.57 7.36 4.61
CA ASN A 46 -32.94 7.01 4.17
C ASN A 46 -33.04 6.74 2.66
N HIS A 47 -31.95 6.53 1.95
CA HIS A 47 -32.00 6.32 0.52
C HIS A 47 -31.94 4.84 0.17
N GLU A 48 -32.96 4.39 -0.55
CA GLU A 48 -32.94 3.07 -1.19
C GLU A 48 -31.82 3.06 -2.24
N PHE A 49 -31.05 1.99 -2.32
CA PHE A 49 -29.98 1.89 -3.28
C PHE A 49 -30.11 0.68 -4.19
N SER A 50 -29.68 0.85 -5.40
CA SER A 50 -29.75 -0.15 -6.45
C SER A 50 -28.56 -1.13 -6.40
N MET A 51 -28.70 -2.25 -7.10
CA MET A 51 -27.60 -3.19 -7.30
C MET A 51 -26.35 -2.53 -7.93
N GLU A 52 -26.52 -1.53 -8.79
CA GLU A 52 -25.39 -0.84 -9.43
C GLU A 52 -24.64 0.05 -8.45
N GLU A 53 -25.36 0.74 -7.57
CA GLU A 53 -24.75 1.53 -6.49
C GLU A 53 -24.03 0.63 -5.52
N PHE A 54 -24.63 -0.51 -5.15
CA PHE A 54 -23.97 -1.53 -4.34
C PHE A 54 -22.68 -2.04 -5.00
N LYS A 55 -22.70 -2.41 -6.27
CA LYS A 55 -21.51 -2.88 -6.97
C LYS A 55 -20.39 -1.85 -6.95
N ARG A 56 -20.70 -0.58 -7.20
CA ARG A 56 -19.70 0.50 -7.15
C ARG A 56 -19.06 0.62 -5.76
N ALA A 57 -19.87 0.65 -4.72
CA ALA A 57 -19.38 0.70 -3.35
C ALA A 57 -18.61 -0.57 -2.95
N TYR A 58 -19.08 -1.74 -3.34
CA TYR A 58 -18.43 -3.02 -3.10
C TYR A 58 -17.03 -3.08 -3.72
N PHE A 59 -16.90 -2.75 -5.01
CA PHE A 59 -15.59 -2.73 -5.66
C PHE A 59 -14.67 -1.68 -5.06
N LYS A 60 -15.21 -0.52 -4.65
CA LYS A 60 -14.44 0.48 -3.92
C LYS A 60 -13.90 -0.08 -2.61
N MET A 61 -14.72 -0.75 -1.83
CA MET A 61 -14.30 -1.36 -0.56
C MET A 61 -13.24 -2.45 -0.75
N LEU A 62 -13.31 -3.24 -1.81
CA LEU A 62 -12.30 -4.26 -2.13
C LEU A 62 -10.92 -3.66 -2.48
N THR A 63 -10.86 -2.37 -2.85
CA THR A 63 -9.57 -1.69 -3.06
C THR A 63 -8.86 -1.34 -1.75
N TYR A 64 -9.54 -1.38 -0.62
CA TYR A 64 -8.92 -1.12 0.67
C TYR A 64 -8.05 -2.30 1.11
N SER A 65 -6.80 -2.01 1.40
CA SER A 65 -5.80 -3.02 1.76
C SER A 65 -6.18 -3.83 3.00
N LYS A 66 -7.01 -3.27 3.88
CA LYS A 66 -7.40 -3.86 5.16
C LYS A 66 -8.54 -4.89 5.05
N ILE A 67 -9.36 -4.80 4.04
CA ILE A 67 -10.45 -5.75 3.84
C ILE A 67 -9.89 -6.99 3.16
N LYS A 68 -10.07 -8.15 3.80
CA LYS A 68 -9.65 -9.44 3.25
C LYS A 68 -10.73 -10.01 2.34
N GLU A 69 -11.97 -9.94 2.80
CA GLU A 69 -13.11 -10.55 2.12
C GLU A 69 -14.38 -9.83 2.53
N ILE A 70 -15.32 -9.70 1.60
CA ILE A 70 -16.71 -9.27 1.84
C ILE A 70 -17.61 -10.29 1.18
N LEU A 71 -18.45 -10.95 1.97
CA LEU A 71 -19.45 -11.91 1.49
C LEU A 71 -20.83 -11.26 1.57
N PRO A 72 -21.36 -10.74 0.46
CA PRO A 72 -22.69 -10.16 0.44
C PRO A 72 -23.76 -11.24 0.23
N HIS A 73 -24.86 -11.16 0.96
CA HIS A 73 -26.07 -11.87 0.63
C HIS A 73 -27.30 -10.99 0.86
N ALA A 74 -28.31 -11.18 0.04
CA ALA A 74 -29.54 -10.42 0.08
C ALA A 74 -30.69 -11.30 0.51
N VAL A 75 -31.52 -10.82 1.43
CA VAL A 75 -32.72 -11.49 1.91
C VAL A 75 -33.92 -10.64 1.54
N TYR A 76 -34.91 -11.26 0.88
CA TYR A 76 -36.13 -10.54 0.49
C TYR A 76 -37.09 -10.35 1.69
N ASN A 77 -37.35 -9.11 2.00
CA ASN A 77 -38.32 -8.73 3.02
C ASN A 77 -39.71 -8.59 2.40
N ARG A 78 -40.58 -9.57 2.66
CA ARG A 78 -41.93 -9.62 2.09
C ARG A 78 -42.82 -8.47 2.52
N LYS A 79 -42.61 -7.90 3.73
CA LYS A 79 -43.42 -6.80 4.26
C LYS A 79 -43.10 -5.50 3.50
N GLU A 80 -41.85 -5.24 3.28
CA GLU A 80 -41.35 -4.00 2.66
C GLU A 80 -41.22 -4.11 1.13
N LYS A 81 -41.37 -5.33 0.58
CA LYS A 81 -41.15 -5.66 -0.85
C LYS A 81 -39.79 -5.24 -1.37
N LYS A 82 -38.78 -5.28 -0.52
CA LYS A 82 -37.38 -4.87 -0.77
C LYS A 82 -36.43 -5.92 -0.21
N PHE A 83 -35.13 -5.72 -0.47
CA PHE A 83 -34.11 -6.62 0.03
C PHE A 83 -33.34 -6.00 1.21
N ASP A 84 -33.10 -6.80 2.23
CA ASP A 84 -32.14 -6.51 3.28
C ASP A 84 -30.76 -7.09 2.86
N LEU A 85 -29.73 -6.27 2.90
CA LEU A 85 -28.36 -6.63 2.52
C LEU A 85 -27.54 -6.99 3.76
N TYR A 86 -27.04 -8.20 3.80
CA TYR A 86 -26.13 -8.67 4.83
C TYR A 86 -24.71 -8.75 4.25
N LEU A 87 -23.75 -8.19 4.97
CA LEU A 87 -22.35 -8.19 4.61
C LEU A 87 -21.55 -8.86 5.72
N ASP A 88 -21.03 -10.04 5.46
CA ASP A 88 -20.03 -10.65 6.33
C ASP A 88 -18.63 -10.21 5.88
N VAL A 89 -17.96 -9.44 6.73
CA VAL A 89 -16.70 -8.78 6.39
C VAL A 89 -15.59 -9.37 7.23
N LYS A 90 -14.55 -9.87 6.55
CA LYS A 90 -13.31 -10.31 7.19
C LYS A 90 -12.24 -9.27 7.01
N MET A 91 -11.69 -8.80 8.11
CA MET A 91 -10.58 -7.86 8.12
C MET A 91 -9.25 -8.60 8.13
N LYS A 92 -8.21 -7.95 7.59
CA LYS A 92 -6.83 -8.38 7.80
C LYS A 92 -6.38 -7.97 9.20
N GLU A 93 -5.29 -8.59 9.66
CA GLU A 93 -4.63 -8.23 10.92
C GLU A 93 -4.28 -6.74 10.95
N GLU A 94 -4.47 -6.11 12.10
CA GLU A 94 -4.16 -4.68 12.28
C GLU A 94 -2.66 -4.43 12.32
N ILE A 95 -1.93 -5.38 12.90
CA ILE A 95 -0.47 -5.31 13.05
C ILE A 95 0.15 -6.44 12.26
N THR A 96 1.17 -6.12 11.50
CA THR A 96 1.99 -7.09 10.77
C THR A 96 3.43 -6.90 11.20
N VAL A 97 4.09 -7.99 11.58
CA VAL A 97 5.51 -8.00 11.90
C VAL A 97 6.20 -8.96 10.95
N GLY A 98 7.21 -8.49 10.27
CA GLY A 98 8.05 -9.29 9.40
C GLY A 98 9.50 -9.22 9.87
N PHE A 99 10.18 -10.33 9.88
CA PHE A 99 11.62 -10.37 10.13
C PHE A 99 12.28 -11.32 9.14
N GLY A 100 13.51 -11.04 8.82
CA GLY A 100 14.30 -11.83 7.89
C GLY A 100 15.76 -11.45 7.93
N GLY A 101 16.57 -12.17 7.19
CA GLY A 101 17.98 -11.85 7.11
C GLY A 101 18.70 -12.75 6.12
N ASN A 102 19.90 -12.34 5.78
CA ASN A 102 20.84 -13.10 4.99
C ASN A 102 22.17 -13.13 5.73
N ILE A 103 22.70 -14.32 5.91
CA ILE A 103 24.03 -14.56 6.49
C ILE A 103 24.86 -15.23 5.41
N SER A 104 25.94 -14.59 5.03
CA SER A 104 26.86 -15.06 3.99
C SER A 104 28.29 -15.03 4.50
N SER A 105 29.14 -15.87 3.97
CA SER A 105 30.60 -15.80 4.17
C SER A 105 31.22 -14.55 3.54
N TYR A 106 30.48 -13.87 2.66
CA TYR A 106 30.82 -12.57 2.09
C TYR A 106 30.28 -11.43 2.96
N GLN A 107 30.74 -10.20 2.77
CA GLN A 107 30.37 -9.02 3.59
C GLN A 107 28.90 -8.58 3.48
N ALA A 108 28.02 -9.34 2.83
CA ALA A 108 26.64 -8.98 2.57
C ALA A 108 25.65 -9.49 3.64
N ASN A 109 26.07 -9.54 4.90
CA ASN A 109 25.17 -9.93 6.00
C ASN A 109 24.17 -8.82 6.28
N GLN A 110 22.89 -9.17 6.33
CA GLN A 110 21.79 -8.22 6.52
C GLN A 110 20.71 -8.81 7.43
N LEU A 111 20.15 -7.97 8.28
CA LEU A 111 18.95 -8.21 9.07
C LEU A 111 17.85 -7.24 8.62
N PHE A 112 16.63 -7.74 8.55
CA PHE A 112 15.44 -6.99 8.21
C PHE A 112 14.38 -7.13 9.29
N LEU A 113 13.78 -6.00 9.68
CA LEU A 113 12.61 -5.92 10.54
C LEU A 113 11.56 -5.03 9.86
N GLY A 114 10.38 -5.57 9.62
CA GLY A 114 9.24 -4.84 9.09
C GLY A 114 8.11 -4.77 10.10
N LEU A 115 7.55 -3.58 10.29
CA LEU A 115 6.38 -3.33 11.12
C LEU A 115 5.31 -2.67 10.27
N GLY A 116 4.13 -3.26 10.23
CA GLY A 116 2.97 -2.71 9.54
C GLY A 116 1.82 -2.49 10.51
N TYR A 117 1.17 -1.35 10.41
CA TYR A 117 -0.05 -1.04 11.13
C TYR A 117 -1.12 -0.54 10.18
N GLN A 118 -2.28 -1.18 10.21
CA GLN A 118 -3.43 -0.83 9.40
C GLN A 118 -4.54 -0.30 10.30
N TYR A 119 -4.90 0.96 10.06
CA TYR A 119 -5.94 1.64 10.80
C TYR A 119 -7.20 1.76 9.94
N LEU A 120 -8.31 1.24 10.45
CA LEU A 120 -9.62 1.40 9.83
C LEU A 120 -10.66 1.72 10.91
N ARG A 121 -10.98 3.00 11.03
CA ARG A 121 -12.10 3.51 11.87
C ARG A 121 -12.81 4.62 11.10
N ARG A 122 -12.58 5.87 11.51
CA ARG A 122 -13.10 7.05 10.79
C ARG A 122 -12.42 7.25 9.44
N TYR A 123 -11.13 6.88 9.35
CA TYR A 123 -10.33 6.91 8.12
C TYR A 123 -9.75 5.53 7.89
N ALA A 124 -9.41 5.23 6.66
CA ALA A 124 -8.54 4.09 6.33
C ALA A 124 -7.12 4.61 6.13
N ALA A 125 -6.17 4.06 6.86
CA ALA A 125 -4.77 4.41 6.75
C ALA A 125 -3.89 3.17 6.97
N ASP A 126 -2.79 3.11 6.22
CA ASP A 126 -1.75 2.09 6.35
C ASP A 126 -0.44 2.78 6.66
N VAL A 127 0.27 2.30 7.66
CA VAL A 127 1.63 2.76 8.00
C VAL A 127 2.54 1.55 8.05
N ASN A 128 3.68 1.64 7.38
CA ASN A 128 4.70 0.60 7.38
C ASN A 128 6.06 1.22 7.70
N ALA A 129 6.82 0.58 8.58
CA ALA A 129 8.18 0.91 8.90
C ALA A 129 9.06 -0.32 8.63
N ASN A 130 10.08 -0.17 7.79
CA ASN A 130 11.02 -1.20 7.46
C ASN A 130 12.42 -0.75 7.88
N PHE A 131 13.08 -1.60 8.64
CA PHE A 131 14.44 -1.40 9.13
C PHE A 131 15.33 -2.47 8.52
N GLN A 132 16.44 -2.06 8.00
CA GLN A 132 17.45 -2.97 7.47
C GLN A 132 18.81 -2.57 8.04
N VAL A 133 19.54 -3.54 8.57
CA VAL A 133 20.86 -3.35 9.15
C VAL A 133 21.79 -4.40 8.58
N GLY A 134 22.92 -3.96 8.05
CA GLY A 134 23.95 -4.84 7.49
C GLY A 134 25.29 -4.14 7.35
N ASN A 135 26.31 -4.91 7.01
CA ASN A 135 27.66 -4.40 6.89
C ASN A 135 27.82 -3.40 5.74
N SER A 136 27.20 -3.70 4.59
CA SER A 136 27.31 -2.87 3.38
C SER A 136 26.12 -1.95 3.17
N PHE A 137 24.99 -2.20 3.86
CA PHE A 137 23.77 -1.42 3.73
C PHE A 137 23.01 -1.39 5.04
N SER A 138 22.64 -0.21 5.49
CA SER A 138 21.71 0.02 6.57
C SER A 138 20.71 1.08 6.14
N GLY A 139 19.44 0.91 6.54
CA GLY A 139 18.42 1.88 6.14
C GLY A 139 17.10 1.73 6.90
N VAL A 140 16.32 2.80 6.80
CA VAL A 140 14.97 2.88 7.34
C VAL A 140 14.06 3.40 6.24
N MET A 141 12.95 2.70 6.01
CA MET A 141 11.89 3.16 5.12
C MET A 141 10.59 3.27 5.88
N LEU A 142 9.99 4.44 5.86
CA LEU A 142 8.66 4.72 6.38
C LEU A 142 7.72 4.93 5.19
N ASN A 143 6.58 4.29 5.22
CA ASN A 143 5.56 4.43 4.20
C ASN A 143 4.20 4.61 4.87
N GLY A 144 3.48 5.67 4.51
CA GLY A 144 2.14 5.98 4.99
C GLY A 144 1.18 6.17 3.83
N ARG A 145 0.01 5.53 3.90
CA ARG A 145 -1.07 5.74 2.93
C ARG A 145 -2.36 6.09 3.66
N ILE A 146 -3.02 7.13 3.22
CA ILE A 146 -4.31 7.57 3.75
C ILE A 146 -5.33 7.56 2.60
N TYR A 147 -6.44 6.88 2.81
CA TYR A 147 -7.54 6.83 1.86
C TYR A 147 -8.51 7.98 2.15
N LEU A 148 -8.69 8.84 1.16
CA LEU A 148 -9.55 10.01 1.28
C LEU A 148 -11.01 9.64 1.00
N GLN A 149 -11.92 10.19 1.80
CA GLN A 149 -13.36 9.98 1.63
C GLN A 149 -13.93 10.93 0.57
N THR A 150 -13.49 10.74 -0.67
CA THR A 150 -13.94 11.53 -1.81
C THR A 150 -14.89 10.73 -2.70
N ARG A 151 -15.58 11.43 -3.61
CA ARG A 151 -16.48 10.81 -4.61
C ARG A 151 -15.77 9.73 -5.44
N ILE A 152 -14.52 10.02 -5.80
CA ILE A 152 -13.61 9.09 -6.49
C ILE A 152 -12.67 8.53 -5.42
N PRO A 153 -12.46 7.20 -5.32
CA PRO A 153 -11.56 6.62 -4.33
C PRO A 153 -10.13 7.13 -4.55
N THR A 154 -9.75 8.13 -3.76
CA THR A 154 -8.44 8.79 -3.86
C THR A 154 -7.63 8.44 -2.63
N TYR A 155 -6.32 8.32 -2.79
CA TYR A 155 -5.40 8.12 -1.68
C TYR A 155 -4.18 9.02 -1.78
N LEU A 156 -3.68 9.41 -0.62
CA LEU A 156 -2.39 10.06 -0.48
C LEU A 156 -1.38 9.04 0.05
N ASN A 157 -0.26 8.89 -0.63
CA ASN A 157 0.84 8.05 -0.21
C ASN A 157 2.07 8.92 0.07
N TRP A 158 2.66 8.76 1.26
CA TRP A 158 3.93 9.36 1.64
C TRP A 158 4.95 8.26 1.89
N GLN A 159 6.17 8.47 1.43
CA GLN A 159 7.30 7.59 1.65
C GLN A 159 8.51 8.41 2.04
N GLY A 160 9.17 8.04 3.12
CA GLY A 160 10.46 8.55 3.55
C GLY A 160 11.47 7.42 3.62
N VAL A 161 12.67 7.64 3.13
CA VAL A 161 13.77 6.67 3.16
C VAL A 161 15.04 7.35 3.60
N PHE A 162 15.72 6.72 4.53
CA PHE A 162 17.08 7.00 4.89
C PHE A 162 17.92 5.74 4.65
N SER A 163 19.01 5.85 3.92
CA SER A 163 19.93 4.73 3.69
C SER A 163 21.37 5.15 3.82
N ASP A 164 22.17 4.21 4.28
CA ASP A 164 23.62 4.28 4.42
C ASP A 164 24.22 3.07 3.71
N LYS A 165 24.98 3.33 2.64
CA LYS A 165 25.60 2.31 1.79
C LYS A 165 27.11 2.47 1.86
N LYS A 166 27.81 1.38 2.12
CA LYS A 166 29.27 1.32 2.17
C LYS A 166 29.76 0.36 1.10
N TYR A 167 30.47 0.89 0.13
CA TYR A 167 31.13 0.09 -0.89
C TYR A 167 32.61 0.01 -0.57
N SER A 168 33.08 -1.18 -0.29
CA SER A 168 34.50 -1.51 -0.25
C SER A 168 34.78 -2.44 -1.43
N GLU A 169 35.53 -1.97 -2.41
CA GLU A 169 36.03 -2.80 -3.49
C GLU A 169 37.38 -3.40 -3.02
N SER A 170 37.34 -4.63 -2.53
CA SER A 170 38.54 -5.45 -2.38
C SER A 170 38.76 -6.20 -3.69
N GLN A 171 39.78 -5.83 -4.43
CA GLN A 171 40.18 -6.56 -5.65
C GLN A 171 40.92 -7.88 -5.34
N SER A 172 41.23 -8.14 -4.08
CA SER A 172 41.99 -9.32 -3.66
C SER A 172 41.15 -10.22 -2.76
N LEU A 173 41.01 -11.47 -3.18
CA LEU A 173 40.37 -12.53 -2.39
C LEU A 173 41.17 -12.97 -1.16
N PHE A 174 42.50 -12.61 -1.10
CA PHE A 174 43.44 -13.18 -0.13
C PHE A 174 44.31 -12.13 0.60
N TYR A 175 44.29 -10.88 0.22
CA TYR A 175 45.02 -9.80 0.89
C TYR A 175 44.08 -8.65 1.20
N GLU A 176 44.10 -8.19 2.45
CA GLU A 176 43.46 -6.91 2.80
C GLU A 176 44.20 -5.80 2.10
N ASP A 177 43.57 -5.13 1.15
CA ASP A 177 44.09 -3.88 0.62
C ASP A 177 44.12 -2.87 1.75
N VAL A 178 45.30 -2.24 1.94
CA VAL A 178 45.56 -1.33 3.06
C VAL A 178 44.61 -0.11 3.02
N LEU A 179 44.06 0.23 1.87
CA LEU A 179 43.00 1.24 1.67
C LEU A 179 42.14 0.84 0.44
N PRO A 180 41.07 0.08 0.61
CA PRO A 180 40.14 -0.17 -0.48
C PRO A 180 39.53 1.15 -0.96
N ALA A 181 39.27 1.24 -2.27
CA ALA A 181 38.49 2.34 -2.82
C ALA A 181 37.12 2.33 -2.08
N PHE A 182 36.90 3.34 -1.24
CA PHE A 182 35.78 3.37 -0.32
C PHE A 182 34.83 4.47 -0.76
N ILE A 183 33.59 4.06 -1.01
CA ILE A 183 32.47 4.97 -1.22
C ILE A 183 31.49 4.75 -0.09
N HIS A 184 31.24 5.81 0.67
CA HIS A 184 30.22 5.86 1.70
C HIS A 184 29.11 6.81 1.26
N GLN A 185 27.98 6.26 0.88
CA GLN A 185 26.84 7.00 0.35
C GLN A 185 25.72 7.06 1.37
N LYS A 186 25.34 8.28 1.74
CA LYS A 186 24.16 8.54 2.59
C LYS A 186 23.05 9.16 1.76
N GLU A 187 21.89 8.53 1.76
CA GLU A 187 20.74 8.98 1.01
C GLU A 187 19.57 9.28 1.97
N LEU A 188 18.94 10.42 1.77
CA LEU A 188 17.68 10.78 2.41
C LEU A 188 16.75 11.21 1.30
N TYR A 189 15.61 10.53 1.14
CA TYR A 189 14.59 11.04 0.24
C TYR A 189 13.18 10.94 0.82
N THR A 190 12.32 11.84 0.36
CA THR A 190 10.90 11.82 0.64
C THR A 190 10.11 11.92 -0.65
N LYS A 191 8.97 11.22 -0.69
CA LYS A 191 8.10 11.16 -1.85
C LYS A 191 6.65 11.23 -1.41
N VAL A 192 5.87 12.06 -2.08
CA VAL A 192 4.43 12.18 -1.89
C VAL A 192 3.74 11.89 -3.20
N LYS A 193 2.74 11.02 -3.19
CA LYS A 193 1.91 10.67 -4.34
C LYS A 193 0.44 10.80 -4.03
N LEU A 194 -0.30 11.39 -4.95
CA LEU A 194 -1.75 11.37 -4.99
C LEU A 194 -2.19 10.36 -6.05
N GLY A 195 -2.99 9.37 -5.64
CA GLY A 195 -3.49 8.33 -6.53
C GLY A 195 -5.00 8.32 -6.60
N PHE A 196 -5.54 8.02 -7.79
CA PHE A 196 -6.96 7.87 -8.04
C PHE A 196 -7.21 6.83 -9.13
N PRO A 197 -8.33 6.08 -9.08
CA PRO A 197 -8.69 5.15 -10.13
C PRO A 197 -9.08 5.94 -11.38
N PHE A 198 -8.56 5.55 -12.52
CA PHE A 198 -8.86 6.16 -13.82
C PHE A 198 -9.87 5.36 -14.62
N LEU A 199 -9.87 4.05 -14.48
CA LEU A 199 -10.83 3.10 -15.08
C LEU A 199 -11.05 1.93 -14.11
N ASN A 200 -11.96 1.02 -14.42
CA ASN A 200 -12.23 -0.14 -13.57
C ASN A 200 -11.00 -1.03 -13.29
N ARG A 201 -9.93 -0.91 -14.07
CA ARG A 201 -8.71 -1.71 -13.96
C ARG A 201 -7.42 -0.89 -14.02
N ALA A 202 -7.51 0.45 -14.05
CA ALA A 202 -6.37 1.34 -14.12
C ALA A 202 -6.39 2.36 -12.99
N LYS A 203 -5.21 2.76 -12.53
CA LYS A 203 -5.01 3.86 -11.58
C LYS A 203 -4.06 4.87 -12.19
N ALA A 204 -4.26 6.14 -11.84
CA ALA A 204 -3.31 7.20 -12.14
C ALA A 204 -2.71 7.71 -10.83
N GLU A 205 -1.42 7.97 -10.84
CA GLU A 205 -0.69 8.54 -9.70
C GLU A 205 0.12 9.74 -10.16
N ILE A 206 0.00 10.84 -9.43
CA ILE A 206 0.84 12.04 -9.59
C ILE A 206 1.67 12.18 -8.33
N GLY A 207 2.96 12.41 -8.46
CA GLY A 207 3.84 12.47 -7.31
C GLY A 207 5.01 13.42 -7.49
N PHE A 208 5.51 13.87 -6.34
CA PHE A 208 6.74 14.65 -6.21
C PHE A 208 7.68 13.95 -5.24
N ALA A 209 8.96 14.02 -5.52
CA ALA A 209 10.00 13.51 -4.65
C ALA A 209 11.12 14.55 -4.51
N TYR A 210 11.68 14.58 -3.30
CA TYR A 210 12.90 15.31 -2.99
C TYR A 210 13.88 14.34 -2.38
N GLY A 211 15.13 14.38 -2.83
CA GLY A 211 16.21 13.54 -2.33
C GLY A 211 17.47 14.33 -2.10
N ARG A 212 18.22 13.92 -1.10
CA ARG A 212 19.57 14.39 -0.82
C ARG A 212 20.49 13.19 -0.78
N LEU A 213 21.56 13.27 -1.57
CA LEU A 213 22.62 12.28 -1.66
C LEU A 213 23.93 12.91 -1.19
N ASN A 214 24.61 12.27 -0.26
CA ASN A 214 25.93 12.65 0.20
C ASN A 214 26.88 11.48 -0.03
N ASP A 215 27.87 11.70 -0.87
CA ASP A 215 28.90 10.72 -1.20
C ASP A 215 30.23 11.14 -0.57
N TYR A 216 30.83 10.21 0.16
CA TYR A 216 32.16 10.32 0.73
C TYR A 216 33.04 9.30 0.03
N TYR A 217 34.14 9.71 -0.57
CA TYR A 217 34.96 8.83 -1.37
C TYR A 217 36.44 9.28 -1.37
N PHE A 218 37.32 8.37 -1.75
CA PHE A 218 38.71 8.66 -2.03
C PHE A 218 38.91 8.73 -3.55
N GLN A 219 39.60 9.75 -4.05
CA GLN A 219 39.79 9.93 -5.50
C GLN A 219 40.79 8.92 -6.11
N THR A 220 41.63 8.32 -5.30
CA THR A 220 42.64 7.34 -5.78
C THR A 220 42.74 6.15 -4.84
N SER A 221 42.85 4.94 -5.44
CA SER A 221 43.06 3.69 -4.72
C SER A 221 44.47 3.47 -4.19
N ASN A 222 45.42 4.31 -4.60
CA ASN A 222 46.86 4.19 -4.28
C ASN A 222 47.35 5.12 -3.17
N MET A 223 46.47 5.56 -2.29
CA MET A 223 46.88 6.48 -1.22
C MET A 223 47.55 5.77 -0.05
N THR A 224 48.82 5.94 0.08
CA THR A 224 49.65 5.57 1.24
C THR A 224 49.73 6.67 2.30
N PHE A 225 48.81 7.63 2.32
CA PHE A 225 48.86 8.74 3.27
C PHE A 225 48.06 8.40 4.55
N PRO A 226 48.71 8.36 5.73
CA PRO A 226 48.04 8.02 6.98
C PRO A 226 46.98 9.04 7.43
N ASN A 227 46.85 10.20 6.80
CA ASN A 227 45.92 11.29 7.10
C ASN A 227 45.04 11.68 5.90
N ALA A 228 44.76 10.76 4.99
CA ALA A 228 43.90 11.06 3.85
C ALA A 228 42.44 11.37 4.32
N THR A 229 42.00 12.59 4.00
CA THR A 229 40.60 12.99 4.21
C THR A 229 39.77 12.57 3.00
N THR A 230 38.56 12.06 3.26
CA THR A 230 37.60 11.74 2.18
C THR A 230 37.12 13.01 1.50
N ASP A 231 36.99 12.95 0.18
CA ASP A 231 36.26 13.96 -0.57
C ASP A 231 34.77 13.78 -0.34
N HIS A 232 34.02 14.87 -0.45
CA HIS A 232 32.58 14.90 -0.19
C HIS A 232 31.84 15.58 -1.35
N SER A 233 30.87 14.88 -1.90
CA SER A 233 29.95 15.42 -2.89
C SER A 233 28.52 15.37 -2.35
N ARG A 234 27.76 16.44 -2.59
CA ARG A 234 26.38 16.53 -2.17
C ARG A 234 25.48 16.88 -3.35
N TYR A 235 24.40 16.15 -3.51
CA TYR A 235 23.40 16.36 -4.55
C TYR A 235 22.03 16.55 -3.91
N ASP A 236 21.31 17.56 -4.34
CA ASP A 236 19.91 17.77 -4.02
C ASP A 236 19.09 17.51 -5.30
N LEU A 237 18.17 16.57 -5.25
CA LEU A 237 17.43 16.04 -6.38
C LEU A 237 15.94 16.30 -6.22
N PHE A 238 15.30 16.74 -7.30
CA PHE A 238 13.84 16.93 -7.37
C PHE A 238 13.30 16.10 -8.52
N ALA A 239 12.20 15.40 -8.30
CA ALA A 239 11.57 14.60 -9.33
C ALA A 239 10.05 14.70 -9.29
N GLY A 240 9.43 14.79 -10.48
CA GLY A 240 8.01 14.62 -10.69
C GLY A 240 7.74 13.24 -11.29
N SER A 241 6.61 12.62 -10.95
CA SER A 241 6.20 11.34 -11.54
C SER A 241 4.73 11.35 -11.92
N LEU A 242 4.45 10.78 -13.09
CA LEU A 242 3.10 10.49 -13.57
C LEU A 242 3.10 9.02 -14.00
N SER A 243 2.15 8.24 -13.50
CA SER A 243 2.06 6.80 -13.78
C SER A 243 0.60 6.35 -13.86
#